data_ac8c9580347f973839e3607b3e7cbe87
#
_entry.id   ac8c9580347f973839e3607b3e7cbe87
#
_cell.length_a   1.000
_cell.length_b   1.000
_cell.length_c   1.000
_cell.angle_alpha   90.00
_cell.angle_beta   90.00
_cell.angle_gamma   90.00
#
_symmetry.space_group_name_H-M   'P 1'
#
loop_
_entity.id
_entity.type
_entity.pdbx_description
1 polymer ?
#
loop_
_entity_poly.entity_id
_entity_poly.type
_entity_poly.pdbx_seq_one_letter_code
_entity_poly.pdbx_strand_id
1 'polypeptide(L)'
;MANNHTSQNPEEEVRYERLLVMSNPNELYNQFAFHGKIAVDLVRVQGNYLTHLFELKTGSNNLRYGVYELVYYYFLLRRAQEENKAISFLNKPNTLVRLANPLILCVLVPQEWEQDTPFLRAVQQALLEMGNPRIYRQNLLPDWKAHLEMTQRLKAWITPQ
;
A
#
# COMPACT_ATOMS: atom_id res chain seq x y z
N MET A 1 13.22 27.22 15.80
CA MET A 1 12.94 25.78 15.66
C MET A 1 12.67 25.51 14.19
N ALA A 2 13.60 24.86 13.51
CA ALA A 2 13.48 24.60 12.08
C ALA A 2 12.55 23.39 11.89
N ASN A 3 11.40 23.63 11.24
CA ASN A 3 10.56 22.56 10.74
C ASN A 3 11.30 21.88 9.58
N ASN A 4 12.02 20.81 9.90
CA ASN A 4 12.48 19.88 8.88
C ASN A 4 11.24 19.07 8.39
N HIS A 5 10.47 19.65 7.48
CA HIS A 5 9.65 18.89 6.58
C HIS A 5 10.61 18.14 5.65
N THR A 6 11.00 16.93 6.05
CA THR A 6 11.59 15.99 5.11
C THR A 6 10.56 15.76 4.02
N SER A 7 10.83 16.32 2.84
CA SER A 7 9.99 16.12 1.66
C SER A 7 9.85 14.62 1.41
N GLN A 8 8.60 14.18 1.23
CA GLN A 8 8.33 12.87 0.65
C GLN A 8 9.20 12.74 -0.61
N ASN A 9 9.91 11.65 -0.74
CA ASN A 9 10.57 11.32 -2.00
C ASN A 9 9.70 10.32 -2.78
N PRO A 10 8.75 10.79 -3.57
CA PRO A 10 7.80 9.93 -4.27
C PRO A 10 8.48 8.96 -5.24
N GLU A 11 9.64 9.32 -5.75
CA GLU A 11 10.41 8.42 -6.62
C GLU A 11 10.96 7.21 -5.87
N GLU A 12 11.38 7.39 -4.61
CA GLU A 12 11.89 6.32 -3.78
C GLU A 12 10.78 5.33 -3.41
N GLU A 13 9.60 5.83 -3.09
CA GLU A 13 8.42 5.00 -2.81
C GLU A 13 8.02 4.15 -4.02
N VAL A 14 7.87 4.76 -5.19
CA VAL A 14 7.54 4.03 -6.43
C VAL A 14 8.59 2.96 -6.78
N ARG A 15 9.86 3.22 -6.52
CA ARG A 15 10.93 2.23 -6.75
C ARG A 15 10.81 1.03 -5.81
N TYR A 16 10.51 1.29 -4.53
CA TYR A 16 10.33 0.22 -3.55
C TYR A 16 9.09 -0.63 -3.87
N GLU A 17 7.98 -0.01 -4.25
CA GLU A 17 6.79 -0.72 -4.71
C GLU A 17 7.11 -1.68 -5.87
N ARG A 18 7.84 -1.20 -6.87
CA ARG A 18 8.28 -2.03 -8.00
C ARG A 18 9.14 -3.20 -7.58
N LEU A 19 10.04 -3.00 -6.62
CA LEU A 19 10.87 -4.07 -6.08
C LEU A 19 10.02 -5.16 -5.42
N LEU A 20 9.03 -4.77 -4.62
CA LEU A 20 8.11 -5.71 -3.98
C LEU A 20 7.29 -6.49 -5.01
N VAL A 21 6.78 -5.84 -6.04
CA VAL A 21 6.04 -6.50 -7.13
C VAL A 21 6.94 -7.49 -7.87
N MET A 22 8.19 -7.13 -8.17
CA MET A 22 9.15 -8.04 -8.82
C MET A 22 9.47 -9.27 -7.97
N SER A 23 9.44 -9.14 -6.64
CA SER A 23 9.67 -10.26 -5.72
C SER A 23 8.45 -11.17 -5.58
N ASN A 24 7.24 -10.68 -5.91
CA ASN A 24 5.97 -11.41 -5.79
C ASN A 24 5.07 -11.16 -7.01
N PRO A 25 5.48 -11.52 -8.24
CA PRO A 25 4.84 -11.05 -9.47
C PRO A 25 3.43 -11.61 -9.69
N ASN A 26 3.05 -12.68 -9.01
CA ASN A 26 1.76 -13.34 -9.17
C ASN A 26 0.68 -12.82 -8.21
N GLU A 27 1.07 -12.10 -7.15
CA GLU A 27 0.15 -11.69 -6.09
C GLU A 27 0.16 -10.19 -5.83
N LEU A 28 1.29 -9.49 -6.03
CA LEU A 28 1.41 -8.06 -5.77
C LEU A 28 1.29 -7.24 -7.04
N TYR A 29 0.51 -6.17 -6.94
CA TYR A 29 0.28 -5.20 -8.01
C TYR A 29 0.47 -3.79 -7.46
N ASN A 30 1.29 -2.99 -8.13
CA ASN A 30 1.53 -1.60 -7.74
C ASN A 30 0.59 -0.65 -8.48
N GLN A 31 0.40 0.54 -7.88
CA GLN A 31 -0.42 1.61 -8.45
C GLN A 31 -1.81 1.11 -8.87
N PHE A 32 -2.48 0.46 -7.93
CA PHE A 32 -3.83 -0.03 -8.14
C PHE A 32 -4.82 1.14 -8.21
N ALA A 33 -5.07 1.59 -9.42
CA ALA A 33 -6.04 2.64 -9.68
C ALA A 33 -7.42 2.03 -9.98
N PHE A 34 -8.44 2.45 -9.24
CA PHE A 34 -9.81 1.99 -9.42
C PHE A 34 -10.78 3.13 -9.75
N HIS A 35 -10.38 4.37 -9.62
CA HIS A 35 -11.15 5.53 -10.08
C HIS A 35 -10.28 6.78 -10.25
N GLY A 36 -10.15 7.27 -11.47
CA GLY A 36 -9.48 8.54 -11.76
C GLY A 36 -8.04 8.60 -11.26
N LYS A 37 -7.75 9.56 -10.36
CA LYS A 37 -6.42 9.75 -9.76
C LYS A 37 -6.23 8.99 -8.44
N ILE A 38 -7.21 8.22 -8.00
CA ILE A 38 -7.16 7.48 -6.75
C ILE A 38 -6.50 6.13 -7.02
N ALA A 39 -5.33 5.95 -6.45
CA ALA A 39 -4.57 4.71 -6.56
C ALA A 39 -4.03 4.30 -5.18
N VAL A 40 -4.10 3.01 -4.89
CA VAL A 40 -3.43 2.39 -3.75
C VAL A 40 -2.02 2.01 -4.18
N ASP A 41 -1.02 2.25 -3.33
CA ASP A 41 0.38 2.01 -3.68
C ASP A 41 0.63 0.55 -4.07
N LEU A 42 0.19 -0.39 -3.23
CA LEU A 42 0.28 -1.82 -3.50
C LEU A 42 -0.99 -2.55 -3.07
N VAL A 43 -1.33 -3.59 -3.80
CA VAL A 43 -2.39 -4.52 -3.42
C VAL A 43 -1.92 -5.96 -3.58
N ARG A 44 -2.43 -6.85 -2.75
CA ARG A 44 -2.28 -8.30 -2.93
C ARG A 44 -3.59 -8.92 -3.34
N VAL A 45 -3.53 -9.72 -4.40
CA VAL A 45 -4.66 -10.49 -4.91
C VAL A 45 -4.30 -11.98 -4.82
N GLN A 46 -5.19 -12.77 -4.23
CA GLN A 46 -5.06 -14.22 -4.16
C GLN A 46 -6.32 -14.85 -4.79
N GLY A 47 -6.14 -15.55 -5.90
CA GLY A 47 -7.26 -15.98 -6.73
C GLY A 47 -8.07 -14.78 -7.21
N ASN A 48 -9.36 -14.76 -6.88
CA ASN A 48 -10.27 -13.66 -7.23
C ASN A 48 -10.52 -12.70 -6.05
N TYR A 49 -9.68 -12.75 -5.00
CA TYR A 49 -9.88 -11.94 -3.81
C TYR A 49 -8.74 -10.91 -3.63
N LEU A 50 -9.15 -9.67 -3.44
CA LEU A 50 -8.28 -8.61 -2.96
C LEU A 50 -8.12 -8.79 -1.45
N THR A 51 -6.95 -9.22 -1.02
CA THR A 51 -6.68 -9.62 0.37
C THR A 51 -5.99 -8.56 1.19
N HIS A 52 -5.16 -7.71 0.56
CA HIS A 52 -4.41 -6.66 1.24
C HIS A 52 -4.40 -5.38 0.42
N LEU A 53 -4.47 -4.25 1.14
CA LEU A 53 -4.10 -2.94 0.66
C LEU A 53 -2.86 -2.48 1.42
N PHE A 54 -1.88 -1.96 0.71
CA PHE A 54 -0.66 -1.43 1.32
C PHE A 54 -0.49 0.04 0.93
N GLU A 55 -0.15 0.83 1.92
CA GLU A 55 0.27 2.22 1.74
C GLU A 55 1.72 2.37 2.21
N LEU A 56 2.57 2.92 1.38
CA LEU A 56 4.00 3.05 1.62
C LEU A 56 4.33 4.48 2.03
N LYS A 57 4.99 4.64 3.16
CA LYS A 57 5.44 5.93 3.68
C LYS A 57 6.92 5.86 4.03
N THR A 58 7.78 6.47 3.21
CA THR A 58 9.23 6.43 3.38
C THR A 58 9.84 7.76 3.80
N GLY A 59 9.25 8.87 3.42
CA GLY A 59 9.84 10.19 3.54
C GLY A 59 9.21 11.12 4.55
N SER A 60 8.10 10.75 5.18
CA SER A 60 7.44 11.55 6.21
C SER A 60 7.04 10.69 7.40
N ASN A 61 7.28 11.15 8.60
CA ASN A 61 6.84 10.48 9.83
C ASN A 61 5.31 10.64 10.01
N ASN A 62 4.54 10.08 9.07
CA ASN A 62 3.09 10.24 9.01
C ASN A 62 2.36 8.92 8.83
N LEU A 63 2.57 8.01 9.81
CA LEU A 63 1.84 6.75 9.90
C LEU A 63 0.32 6.97 9.86
N ARG A 64 -0.17 8.00 10.58
CA ARG A 64 -1.61 8.30 10.66
C ARG A 64 -2.20 8.65 9.31
N TYR A 65 -1.47 9.40 8.50
CA TYR A 65 -1.92 9.76 7.16
C TYR A 65 -2.09 8.51 6.28
N GLY A 66 -1.11 7.61 6.27
CA GLY A 66 -1.21 6.34 5.55
C GLY A 66 -2.38 5.48 6.03
N VAL A 67 -2.66 5.47 7.33
CA VAL A 67 -3.84 4.77 7.89
C VAL A 67 -5.13 5.39 7.37
N TYR A 68 -5.25 6.72 7.35
CA TYR A 68 -6.45 7.39 6.83
C TYR A 68 -6.68 7.13 5.34
N GLU A 69 -5.61 7.11 4.53
CA GLU A 69 -5.72 6.76 3.11
C GLU A 69 -6.24 5.33 2.92
N LEU A 70 -5.68 4.35 3.65
CA LEU A 70 -6.14 2.97 3.58
C LEU A 70 -7.60 2.79 4.01
N VAL A 71 -8.02 3.45 5.08
CA VAL A 71 -9.42 3.42 5.56
C VAL A 71 -10.34 4.05 4.51
N TYR A 72 -9.94 5.15 3.90
CA TYR A 72 -10.69 5.79 2.81
C TYR A 72 -10.85 4.85 1.61
N TYR A 73 -9.76 4.22 1.15
CA TYR A 73 -9.80 3.25 0.05
C TYR A 73 -10.68 2.05 0.38
N TYR A 74 -10.60 1.54 1.60
CA TYR A 74 -11.48 0.46 2.05
C TYR A 74 -12.95 0.82 1.90
N PHE A 75 -13.37 2.00 2.33
CA PHE A 75 -14.76 2.42 2.21
C PHE A 75 -15.22 2.55 0.76
N LEU A 76 -14.37 3.10 -0.12
CA LEU A 76 -14.69 3.19 -1.54
C LEU A 76 -14.88 1.83 -2.17
N LEU A 77 -13.97 0.89 -1.90
CA LEU A 77 -14.02 -0.47 -2.44
C LEU A 77 -15.22 -1.25 -1.89
N ARG A 78 -15.47 -1.15 -0.59
CA ARG A 78 -16.62 -1.78 0.04
C ARG A 78 -17.93 -1.27 -0.56
N ARG A 79 -18.09 0.03 -0.73
CA ARG A 79 -19.25 0.62 -1.35
C ARG A 79 -19.45 0.12 -2.79
N ALA A 80 -18.37 0.07 -3.57
CA ALA A 80 -18.44 -0.48 -4.93
C ALA A 80 -18.93 -1.93 -4.92
N GLN A 81 -18.48 -2.75 -3.99
CA GLN A 81 -18.92 -4.14 -3.84
C GLN A 81 -20.38 -4.24 -3.38
N GLU A 82 -20.85 -3.39 -2.46
CA GLU A 82 -22.25 -3.34 -2.00
C GLU A 82 -23.19 -2.92 -3.12
N GLU A 83 -22.75 -2.05 -4.02
CA GLU A 83 -23.50 -1.65 -5.21
C GLU A 83 -23.39 -2.68 -6.37
N ASN A 84 -22.88 -3.87 -6.12
CA ASN A 84 -22.60 -4.92 -7.11
C ASN A 84 -21.72 -4.46 -8.28
N LYS A 85 -20.95 -3.40 -8.11
CA LYS A 85 -19.96 -2.97 -9.08
C LYS A 85 -18.74 -3.88 -8.98
N ALA A 86 -18.33 -4.42 -10.10
CA ALA A 86 -17.09 -5.17 -10.17
C ALA A 86 -15.91 -4.24 -9.88
N ILE A 87 -15.02 -4.66 -8.99
CA ILE A 87 -13.77 -3.98 -8.75
C ILE A 87 -12.81 -4.46 -9.82
N SER A 88 -12.38 -3.57 -10.70
CA SER A 88 -11.42 -3.85 -11.76
C SER A 88 -10.21 -2.93 -11.68
N PHE A 89 -9.09 -3.45 -12.14
CA PHE A 89 -7.88 -2.65 -12.25
C PHE A 89 -7.90 -1.84 -13.54
N LEU A 90 -7.55 -0.56 -13.51
CA LEU A 90 -7.45 0.25 -14.73
C LEU A 90 -6.37 -0.28 -15.68
N ASN A 91 -5.29 -0.83 -15.15
CA ASN A 91 -4.20 -1.44 -15.90
C ASN A 91 -4.40 -2.92 -16.25
N LYS A 92 -5.47 -3.54 -15.70
CA LYS A 92 -5.89 -4.93 -16.00
C LYS A 92 -7.42 -5.02 -16.01
N PRO A 93 -8.10 -4.42 -16.97
CA PRO A 93 -9.56 -4.24 -16.95
C PRO A 93 -10.37 -5.55 -16.94
N ASN A 94 -9.76 -6.64 -17.37
CA ASN A 94 -10.41 -7.96 -17.39
C ASN A 94 -10.26 -8.74 -16.07
N THR A 95 -9.56 -8.20 -15.09
CA THR A 95 -9.40 -8.84 -13.79
C THR A 95 -10.43 -8.29 -12.82
N LEU A 96 -11.46 -9.08 -12.54
CA LEU A 96 -12.48 -8.75 -11.55
C LEU A 96 -12.11 -9.38 -10.21
N VAL A 97 -12.14 -8.58 -9.16
CA VAL A 97 -11.84 -9.05 -7.80
C VAL A 97 -12.99 -8.74 -6.84
N ARG A 98 -13.05 -9.52 -5.76
CA ARG A 98 -13.92 -9.29 -4.61
C ARG A 98 -13.06 -8.97 -3.39
N LEU A 99 -13.59 -8.24 -2.43
CA LEU A 99 -12.89 -8.03 -1.18
C LEU A 99 -12.86 -9.31 -0.36
N ALA A 100 -11.70 -9.64 0.17
CA ALA A 100 -11.59 -10.69 1.18
C ALA A 100 -12.23 -10.24 2.50
N ASN A 101 -12.60 -11.20 3.32
CA ASN A 101 -13.11 -10.95 4.67
C ASN A 101 -12.34 -11.80 5.69
N PRO A 102 -11.51 -11.18 6.54
CA PRO A 102 -11.22 -9.75 6.60
C PRO A 102 -10.31 -9.27 5.47
N LEU A 103 -10.47 -8.00 5.05
CA LEU A 103 -9.48 -7.30 4.24
C LEU A 103 -8.37 -6.79 5.16
N ILE A 104 -7.14 -6.92 4.76
CA ILE A 104 -5.97 -6.45 5.49
C ILE A 104 -5.54 -5.09 4.97
N LEU A 105 -5.47 -4.11 5.84
CA LEU A 105 -4.95 -2.76 5.59
C LEU A 105 -3.58 -2.64 6.24
N CYS A 106 -2.54 -2.38 5.48
CA CYS A 106 -1.17 -2.41 5.99
C CYS A 106 -0.40 -1.15 5.59
N VAL A 107 0.06 -0.38 6.58
CA VAL A 107 0.99 0.73 6.33
C VAL A 107 2.41 0.21 6.44
N LEU A 108 3.17 0.35 5.35
CA LEU A 108 4.58 0.00 5.28
C LEU A 108 5.42 1.23 5.63
N VAL A 109 6.20 1.16 6.70
CA VAL A 109 6.99 2.29 7.22
C VAL A 109 8.39 1.84 7.63
N PRO A 110 9.38 2.74 7.65
CA PRO A 110 10.69 2.46 8.21
C PRO A 110 10.61 1.97 9.65
N GLN A 111 11.51 1.08 10.03
CA GLN A 111 11.51 0.45 11.36
C GLN A 111 11.69 1.47 12.49
N GLU A 112 12.45 2.51 12.25
CA GLU A 112 12.76 3.58 13.20
C GLU A 112 11.59 4.49 13.54
N TRP A 113 10.49 4.40 12.79
CA TRP A 113 9.32 5.23 13.05
C TRP A 113 8.53 4.76 14.27
N GLU A 114 7.95 5.72 14.99
CA GLU A 114 7.09 5.46 16.13
C GLU A 114 5.94 4.52 15.74
N GLN A 115 5.65 3.55 16.61
CA GLN A 115 4.63 2.53 16.33
C GLN A 115 3.19 3.05 16.47
N ASP A 116 2.97 4.09 17.25
CA ASP A 116 1.64 4.68 17.53
C ASP A 116 0.54 3.62 17.79
N THR A 117 0.87 2.65 18.62
CA THR A 117 -0.02 1.54 18.94
C THR A 117 -1.38 1.96 19.49
N PRO A 118 -1.50 2.99 20.36
CA PRO A 118 -2.81 3.46 20.82
C PRO A 118 -3.71 3.95 19.68
N PHE A 119 -3.14 4.68 18.70
CA PHE A 119 -3.88 5.15 17.54
C PHE A 119 -4.36 3.98 16.67
N LEU A 120 -3.49 3.02 16.37
CA LEU A 120 -3.87 1.84 15.57
C LEU A 120 -4.96 1.01 16.25
N ARG A 121 -4.91 0.86 17.57
CA ARG A 121 -5.97 0.19 18.34
C ARG A 121 -7.30 0.92 18.26
N ALA A 122 -7.28 2.25 18.38
CA ALA A 122 -8.50 3.06 18.27
C ALA A 122 -9.13 2.93 16.88
N VAL A 123 -8.32 2.99 15.83
CA VAL A 123 -8.79 2.77 14.45
C VAL A 123 -9.34 1.37 14.27
N GLN A 124 -8.63 0.34 14.73
CA GLN A 124 -9.12 -1.05 14.65
C GLN A 124 -10.46 -1.21 15.37
N GLN A 125 -10.63 -0.62 16.54
CA GLN A 125 -11.89 -0.66 17.29
C GLN A 125 -13.04 0.00 16.50
N ALA A 126 -12.78 1.15 15.88
CA ALA A 126 -13.76 1.83 15.04
C ALA A 126 -14.16 1.02 13.80
N LEU A 127 -13.23 0.23 13.25
CA LEU A 127 -13.47 -0.60 12.07
C LEU A 127 -14.25 -1.90 12.37
N LEU A 128 -14.35 -2.33 13.63
CA LEU A 128 -15.05 -3.55 13.99
C LEU A 128 -16.51 -3.55 13.53
N GLU A 129 -17.19 -2.41 13.63
CA GLU A 129 -18.59 -2.24 13.26
C GLU A 129 -18.79 -2.03 11.74
N MET A 130 -17.70 -1.83 11.00
CA MET A 130 -17.71 -1.42 9.60
C MET A 130 -17.25 -2.51 8.63
N GLY A 131 -17.48 -3.77 8.96
CA GLY A 131 -17.05 -4.92 8.12
C GLY A 131 -15.71 -5.51 8.56
N ASN A 132 -15.18 -5.02 9.68
CA ASN A 132 -14.02 -5.57 10.39
C ASN A 132 -12.77 -5.81 9.52
N PRO A 133 -12.33 -4.84 8.71
CA PRO A 133 -11.01 -4.94 8.10
C PRO A 133 -9.95 -4.91 9.21
N ARG A 134 -8.79 -5.51 8.96
CA ARG A 134 -7.69 -5.52 9.91
C ARG A 134 -6.68 -4.47 9.52
N ILE A 135 -6.29 -3.60 10.45
CA ILE A 135 -5.28 -2.57 10.24
C ILE A 135 -3.97 -2.93 10.94
N TYR A 136 -2.87 -2.87 10.20
CA TYR A 136 -1.53 -3.18 10.70
C TYR A 136 -0.52 -2.15 10.24
N ARG A 137 0.52 -1.98 11.05
CA ARG A 137 1.79 -1.40 10.66
C ARG A 137 2.78 -2.52 10.40
N GLN A 138 3.52 -2.44 9.32
CA GLN A 138 4.62 -3.36 9.01
C GLN A 138 5.89 -2.57 8.71
N ASN A 139 7.01 -3.05 9.24
CA ASN A 139 8.30 -2.46 8.92
C ASN A 139 8.70 -2.80 7.49
N LEU A 140 9.34 -1.85 6.82
CA LEU A 140 10.09 -2.12 5.62
C LEU A 140 11.25 -3.08 5.93
N LEU A 141 11.73 -3.77 4.91
CA LEU A 141 12.91 -4.62 5.05
C LEU A 141 14.07 -3.79 5.64
N PRO A 142 14.88 -4.34 6.58
CA PRO A 142 15.92 -3.59 7.28
C PRO A 142 16.90 -2.85 6.37
N ASP A 143 17.16 -3.40 5.19
CA ASP A 143 18.11 -2.92 4.18
C ASP A 143 17.40 -2.44 2.89
N TRP A 144 16.15 -2.01 2.99
CA TRP A 144 15.34 -1.60 1.84
C TRP A 144 16.02 -0.52 0.98
N LYS A 145 16.76 0.43 1.58
CA LYS A 145 17.53 1.44 0.84
C LYS A 145 18.65 0.81 0.02
N ALA A 146 19.40 -0.12 0.62
CA ALA A 146 20.45 -0.84 -0.08
C ALA A 146 19.91 -1.69 -1.24
N HIS A 147 18.77 -2.33 -1.05
CA HIS A 147 18.08 -3.05 -2.13
C HIS A 147 17.66 -2.14 -3.28
N LEU A 148 17.15 -0.94 -2.98
CA LEU A 148 16.83 0.05 -4.01
C LEU A 148 18.06 0.48 -4.81
N GLU A 149 19.16 0.79 -4.12
CA GLU A 149 20.42 1.20 -4.76
C GLU A 149 20.99 0.09 -5.64
N MET A 150 20.97 -1.16 -5.18
CA MET A 150 21.40 -2.32 -5.95
C MET A 150 20.54 -2.52 -7.19
N THR A 151 19.21 -2.40 -7.07
CA THR A 151 18.30 -2.51 -8.20
C THR A 151 18.54 -1.41 -9.25
N GLN A 152 18.87 -0.20 -8.82
CA GLN A 152 19.22 0.89 -9.72
C GLN A 152 20.52 0.63 -10.48
N ARG A 153 21.54 0.11 -9.79
CA ARG A 153 22.83 -0.26 -10.40
C ARG A 153 22.64 -1.37 -11.44
N LEU A 154 21.86 -2.39 -11.14
CA LEU A 154 21.54 -3.47 -12.08
C LEU A 154 20.80 -2.96 -13.31
N LYS A 155 19.85 -2.05 -13.16
CA LYS A 155 19.16 -1.43 -14.30
C LYS A 155 20.10 -0.63 -15.21
N ALA A 156 21.00 0.16 -14.62
CA ALA A 156 22.02 0.90 -15.38
C ALA A 156 22.97 -0.04 -16.14
N TRP A 157 23.19 -1.24 -15.65
CA TRP A 157 24.03 -2.27 -16.30
C TRP A 157 23.33 -2.98 -17.47
N ILE A 158 22.01 -3.14 -17.38
CA ILE A 158 21.19 -3.90 -18.35
C ILE A 158 20.68 -3.01 -19.48
N THR A 159 20.69 -1.68 -19.30
CA THR A 159 20.25 -0.74 -20.37
C THR A 159 21.43 -0.50 -21.32
N PRO A 160 21.37 -0.96 -22.58
CA PRO A 160 22.40 -0.65 -23.56
C PRO A 160 22.48 0.86 -23.78
N GLN A 161 23.69 1.40 -23.81
CA GLN A 161 23.94 2.78 -24.22
C GLN A 161 23.64 2.95 -25.72
#